data_b388d64f004230509cdb12bff90c26c6
#
_entry.id   b388d64f004230509cdb12bff90c26c6
#
_cell.length_a   1.000
_cell.length_b   1.000
_cell.length_c   1.000
_cell.angle_alpha   90.00
_cell.angle_beta   90.00
_cell.angle_gamma   90.00
#
_symmetry.space_group_name_H-M   'P 1'
#
loop_
_entity.id
_entity.type
_entity.pdbx_description
1 polymer ?
#
loop_
_entity_poly.entity_id
_entity_poly.type
_entity_poly.pdbx_seq_one_letter_code
_entity_poly.pdbx_strand_id
1 'polypeptide(L)'
;MKQDNGTPPSPAIGATNSKPVPGKPATVVYACSGCSDAGELADRIARQLSRAGAARMSCLAGIGGRVKSLVATAEKAERILVIDGCPLNCARHTLRLAGFEHFDHLELHKIGIRKGSCPVTEERVSVGVEAAKAILMRVDEKSSIINRTSEIDCHAAVESIQTF
;
A
#
# COMPACT_ATOMS: atom_id res chain seq x y z
N MET A 1 45.85 2.31 -26.28
CA MET A 1 44.76 3.28 -26.14
C MET A 1 43.58 2.55 -25.54
N LYS A 2 43.34 2.73 -24.23
CA LYS A 2 42.16 2.17 -23.55
C LYS A 2 41.07 3.24 -23.59
N GLN A 3 39.92 2.91 -24.19
CA GLN A 3 38.77 3.78 -24.21
C GLN A 3 38.00 3.53 -22.92
N ASP A 4 37.98 4.51 -22.03
CA ASP A 4 37.11 4.53 -20.85
C ASP A 4 35.69 4.86 -21.32
N ASN A 5 34.81 3.84 -21.37
CA ASN A 5 33.37 4.03 -21.53
C ASN A 5 32.81 4.54 -20.22
N GLY A 6 32.80 5.85 -20.05
CA GLY A 6 32.16 6.51 -18.92
C GLY A 6 30.65 6.29 -18.92
N THR A 7 30.18 5.42 -18.07
CA THR A 7 28.76 5.33 -17.74
C THR A 7 28.33 6.64 -17.07
N PRO A 8 27.30 7.34 -17.55
CA PRO A 8 26.84 8.57 -16.90
C PRO A 8 26.33 8.24 -15.48
N PRO A 9 26.59 9.10 -14.49
CA PRO A 9 26.11 8.88 -13.13
C PRO A 9 24.58 8.86 -13.12
N SER A 10 24.02 7.82 -12.50
CA SER A 10 22.59 7.74 -12.22
C SER A 10 22.13 9.00 -11.47
N PRO A 11 20.99 9.61 -11.84
CA PRO A 11 20.47 10.76 -11.11
C PRO A 11 20.24 10.38 -9.66
N ALA A 12 20.79 11.19 -8.75
CA ALA A 12 20.60 11.03 -7.31
C ALA A 12 19.09 11.08 -7.00
N ILE A 13 18.54 9.93 -6.58
CA ILE A 13 17.14 9.82 -6.16
C ILE A 13 17.05 10.48 -4.79
N GLY A 14 16.74 11.77 -4.78
CA GLY A 14 16.41 12.49 -3.55
C GLY A 14 15.21 11.81 -2.88
N ALA A 15 15.41 11.29 -1.67
CA ALA A 15 14.34 10.81 -0.82
C ALA A 15 13.47 12.01 -0.43
N THR A 16 12.46 12.32 -1.22
CA THR A 16 11.40 13.25 -0.80
C THR A 16 10.54 12.52 0.22
N ASN A 17 10.84 12.77 1.48
CA ASN A 17 10.00 12.39 2.62
C ASN A 17 8.75 13.29 2.54
N SER A 18 7.80 12.94 1.66
CA SER A 18 6.56 13.68 1.51
C SER A 18 5.79 13.57 2.83
N LYS A 19 5.56 14.73 3.47
CA LYS A 19 4.72 14.84 4.68
C LYS A 19 3.33 14.26 4.37
N PRO A 20 2.68 13.61 5.35
CA PRO A 20 1.30 13.14 5.20
C PRO A 20 0.42 14.30 4.73
N VAL A 21 -0.40 14.06 3.70
CA VAL A 21 -1.40 15.04 3.26
C VAL A 21 -2.43 15.14 4.38
N PRO A 22 -2.71 16.33 4.94
CA PRO A 22 -3.73 16.49 5.97
C PRO A 22 -5.09 16.00 5.47
N GLY A 23 -5.74 15.10 6.22
CA GLY A 23 -7.07 14.58 5.91
C GLY A 23 -7.12 13.27 5.12
N LYS A 24 -5.99 12.66 4.74
CA LYS A 24 -5.96 11.28 4.24
C LYS A 24 -5.56 10.31 5.35
N PRO A 25 -6.25 9.15 5.48
CA PRO A 25 -5.87 8.13 6.44
C PRO A 25 -4.39 7.72 6.25
N ALA A 26 -3.69 7.51 7.36
CA ALA A 26 -2.27 7.14 7.35
C ALA A 26 -2.10 5.70 6.83
N THR A 27 -2.16 5.56 5.50
CA THR A 27 -1.99 4.26 4.84
C THR A 27 -0.53 3.86 4.80
N VAL A 28 -0.24 2.64 5.28
CA VAL A 28 1.08 2.01 5.14
C VAL A 28 1.01 0.92 4.09
N VAL A 29 1.97 0.88 3.16
CA VAL A 29 2.05 -0.15 2.14
C VAL A 29 3.25 -1.07 2.38
N TYR A 30 3.00 -2.38 2.26
CA TYR A 30 3.98 -3.45 2.29
C TYR A 30 3.98 -4.19 0.95
N ALA A 31 5.16 -4.44 0.40
CA ALA A 31 5.32 -5.22 -0.81
C ALA A 31 6.12 -6.49 -0.54
N CYS A 32 5.77 -7.59 -1.19
CA CYS A 32 6.68 -8.72 -1.22
C CYS A 32 7.96 -8.28 -1.94
N SER A 33 9.09 -8.61 -1.34
CA SER A 33 10.40 -8.37 -1.93
C SER A 33 11.01 -9.72 -2.19
N GLY A 34 11.34 -10.00 -3.42
CA GLY A 34 11.88 -11.28 -3.79
C GLY A 34 12.78 -11.19 -5.02
N CYS A 35 13.43 -12.29 -5.34
CA CYS A 35 14.33 -12.42 -6.48
C CYS A 35 13.61 -12.63 -7.81
N SER A 36 12.32 -12.34 -7.90
CA SER A 36 11.52 -12.50 -9.11
C SER A 36 11.10 -11.15 -9.71
N ASP A 37 10.87 -11.15 -11.02
CA ASP A 37 10.30 -10.05 -11.78
C ASP A 37 8.99 -9.50 -11.14
N ALA A 38 8.07 -10.38 -10.78
CA ALA A 38 6.83 -10.00 -10.11
C ALA A 38 7.06 -9.40 -8.70
N GLY A 39 8.08 -9.88 -7.97
CA GLY A 39 8.48 -9.32 -6.67
C GLY A 39 9.09 -7.93 -6.82
N GLU A 40 9.92 -7.72 -7.85
CA GLU A 40 10.48 -6.41 -8.19
C GLU A 40 9.37 -5.42 -8.58
N LEU A 41 8.39 -5.86 -9.39
CA LEU A 41 7.24 -5.03 -9.73
C LEU A 41 6.44 -4.61 -8.48
N ALA A 42 6.19 -5.54 -7.55
CA ALA A 42 5.51 -5.22 -6.29
C ALA A 42 6.26 -4.15 -5.49
N ASP A 43 7.59 -4.26 -5.39
CA ASP A 43 8.43 -3.27 -4.71
C ASP A 43 8.40 -1.91 -5.41
N ARG A 44 8.53 -1.88 -6.75
CA ARG A 44 8.48 -0.62 -7.54
C ARG A 44 7.12 0.08 -7.41
N ILE A 45 6.02 -0.66 -7.44
CA ILE A 45 4.67 -0.14 -7.24
C ILE A 45 4.53 0.51 -5.87
N ALA A 46 4.96 -0.18 -4.80
CA ALA A 46 4.89 0.36 -3.44
C ALA A 46 5.74 1.64 -3.28
N ARG A 47 6.94 1.67 -3.87
CA ARG A 47 7.80 2.86 -3.88
C ARG A 47 7.15 4.02 -4.63
N GLN A 48 6.51 3.76 -5.77
CA GLN A 48 5.84 4.81 -6.54
C GLN A 48 4.63 5.36 -5.80
N LEU A 49 3.81 4.53 -5.15
CA LEU A 49 2.73 4.98 -4.26
C LEU A 49 3.25 5.87 -3.13
N SER A 50 4.40 5.48 -2.54
CA SER A 50 5.01 6.25 -1.46
C SER A 50 5.54 7.60 -1.93
N ARG A 51 6.21 7.67 -3.09
CA ARG A 51 6.68 8.92 -3.68
C ARG A 51 5.53 9.86 -4.07
N ALA A 52 4.42 9.29 -4.52
CA ALA A 52 3.21 10.03 -4.85
C ALA A 52 2.39 10.47 -3.62
N GLY A 53 2.79 10.11 -2.40
CA GLY A 53 2.07 10.43 -1.17
C GLY A 53 0.74 9.68 -1.00
N ALA A 54 0.48 8.64 -1.82
CA ALA A 54 -0.74 7.84 -1.73
C ALA A 54 -0.73 6.85 -0.56
N ALA A 55 0.46 6.33 -0.22
CA ALA A 55 0.67 5.45 0.93
C ALA A 55 2.14 5.53 1.35
N ARG A 56 2.45 5.33 2.62
CA ARG A 56 3.83 5.30 3.11
C ARG A 56 4.38 3.86 3.06
N MET A 57 5.44 3.63 2.28
CA MET A 57 6.07 2.31 2.24
C MET A 57 6.82 2.02 3.55
N SER A 58 6.64 0.81 4.09
CA SER A 58 7.36 0.30 5.25
C SER A 58 8.04 -1.04 4.95
N CYS A 59 8.88 -1.49 5.84
CA CYS A 59 9.76 -2.64 5.64
C CYS A 59 9.08 -3.96 6.04
N LEU A 60 8.77 -4.81 5.04
CA LEU A 60 8.19 -6.13 5.29
C LEU A 60 9.14 -7.06 6.05
N ALA A 61 10.44 -7.02 5.74
CA ALA A 61 11.44 -7.83 6.45
C ALA A 61 11.50 -7.48 7.93
N GLY A 62 11.29 -6.20 8.29
CA GLY A 62 11.20 -5.76 9.67
C GLY A 62 9.96 -6.27 10.40
N ILE A 63 8.85 -6.46 9.70
CA ILE A 63 7.67 -7.15 10.25
C ILE A 63 7.98 -8.63 10.51
N GLY A 64 8.58 -9.32 9.54
CA GLY A 64 9.00 -10.73 9.69
C GLY A 64 10.03 -10.93 10.79
N GLY A 65 11.00 -10.03 10.92
CA GLY A 65 12.03 -10.01 11.97
C GLY A 65 11.54 -9.46 13.32
N ARG A 66 10.26 -9.10 13.46
CA ARG A 66 9.67 -8.57 14.71
C ARG A 66 10.39 -7.32 15.24
N VAL A 67 10.89 -6.46 14.34
CA VAL A 67 11.55 -5.20 14.72
C VAL A 67 10.51 -4.26 15.35
N LYS A 68 10.63 -4.00 16.65
CA LYS A 68 9.62 -3.30 17.46
C LYS A 68 9.13 -1.99 16.85
N SER A 69 10.02 -1.14 16.33
CA SER A 69 9.65 0.15 15.73
C SER A 69 8.86 0.00 14.44
N LEU A 70 9.11 -1.07 13.67
CA LEU A 70 8.40 -1.35 12.40
C LEU A 70 7.05 -2.01 12.65
N VAL A 71 6.94 -2.89 13.66
CA VAL A 71 5.67 -3.44 14.13
C VAL A 71 4.78 -2.32 14.67
N ALA A 72 5.31 -1.44 15.54
CA ALA A 72 4.58 -0.28 16.05
C ALA A 72 4.11 0.69 14.92
N THR A 73 4.84 0.74 13.81
CA THR A 73 4.40 1.50 12.62
C THR A 73 3.16 0.88 11.97
N ALA A 74 3.10 -0.44 11.88
CA ALA A 74 1.94 -1.15 11.35
C ALA A 74 0.72 -1.04 12.28
N GLU A 75 0.94 -1.15 13.60
CA GLU A 75 -0.11 -1.02 14.62
C GLU A 75 -0.78 0.37 14.62
N LYS A 76 0.00 1.42 14.34
CA LYS A 76 -0.49 2.80 14.27
C LYS A 76 -1.07 3.19 12.91
N ALA A 77 -1.00 2.30 11.92
CA ALA A 77 -1.55 2.57 10.61
C ALA A 77 -3.08 2.50 10.66
N GLU A 78 -3.75 3.52 10.16
CA GLU A 78 -5.21 3.50 10.00
C GLU A 78 -5.63 2.50 8.91
N ARG A 79 -4.72 2.26 7.96
CA ARG A 79 -4.95 1.35 6.84
C ARG A 79 -3.64 0.70 6.38
N ILE A 80 -3.70 -0.57 6.05
CA ILE A 80 -2.57 -1.32 5.50
C ILE A 80 -2.93 -1.82 4.10
N LEU A 81 -2.06 -1.55 3.13
CA LEU A 81 -2.10 -2.14 1.79
C LEU A 81 -0.96 -3.15 1.64
N VAL A 82 -1.27 -4.35 1.21
CA VAL A 82 -0.31 -5.41 0.94
C VAL A 82 -0.25 -5.67 -0.55
N ILE A 83 0.94 -5.74 -1.12
CA ILE A 83 1.15 -6.02 -2.55
C ILE A 83 1.98 -7.29 -2.69
N ASP A 84 1.38 -8.34 -3.24
CA ASP A 84 2.05 -9.60 -3.54
C ASP A 84 2.18 -9.82 -5.05
N GLY A 85 3.39 -10.17 -5.50
CA GLY A 85 3.68 -10.37 -6.92
C GLY A 85 3.14 -11.70 -7.46
N CYS A 86 3.05 -12.74 -6.63
CA CYS A 86 2.71 -14.09 -7.08
C CYS A 86 1.80 -14.81 -6.08
N PRO A 87 1.21 -15.99 -6.45
CA PRO A 87 0.29 -16.74 -5.59
C PRO A 87 0.86 -17.23 -4.26
N LEU A 88 2.19 -17.16 -4.05
CA LEU A 88 2.80 -17.51 -2.76
C LEU A 88 2.44 -16.53 -1.65
N ASN A 89 2.00 -15.30 -1.99
CA ASN A 89 1.46 -14.31 -1.05
C ASN A 89 2.36 -14.09 0.20
N CYS A 90 3.67 -13.96 -0.02
CA CYS A 90 4.66 -13.86 1.05
C CYS A 90 4.42 -12.66 1.97
N ALA A 91 4.04 -11.51 1.43
CA ALA A 91 3.77 -10.32 2.24
C ALA A 91 2.52 -10.49 3.11
N ARG A 92 1.45 -11.04 2.55
CA ARG A 92 0.24 -11.40 3.28
C ARG A 92 0.53 -12.36 4.42
N HIS A 93 1.28 -13.44 4.16
CA HIS A 93 1.64 -14.41 5.18
C HIS A 93 2.49 -13.81 6.28
N THR A 94 3.47 -12.96 5.93
CA THR A 94 4.33 -12.28 6.90
C THR A 94 3.52 -11.40 7.86
N LEU A 95 2.57 -10.62 7.33
CA LEU A 95 1.71 -9.77 8.16
C LEU A 95 0.78 -10.60 9.06
N ARG A 96 0.15 -11.65 8.53
CA ARG A 96 -0.70 -12.54 9.33
C ARG A 96 0.06 -13.23 10.47
N LEU A 97 1.25 -13.74 10.20
CA LEU A 97 2.13 -14.30 11.24
C LEU A 97 2.55 -13.25 12.27
N ALA A 98 2.53 -11.97 11.90
CA ALA A 98 2.76 -10.87 12.82
C ALA A 98 1.53 -10.42 13.61
N GLY A 99 0.35 -11.02 13.36
CA GLY A 99 -0.90 -10.73 14.05
C GLY A 99 -1.78 -9.69 13.35
N PHE A 100 -1.42 -9.25 12.14
CA PHE A 100 -2.24 -8.32 11.37
C PHE A 100 -3.22 -9.09 10.48
N GLU A 101 -4.51 -9.05 10.82
CA GLU A 101 -5.58 -9.77 10.09
C GLU A 101 -6.29 -8.88 9.06
N HIS A 102 -6.36 -7.57 9.32
CA HIS A 102 -7.12 -6.61 8.51
C HIS A 102 -6.19 -5.77 7.66
N PHE A 103 -6.25 -5.96 6.35
CA PHE A 103 -5.53 -5.18 5.35
C PHE A 103 -6.14 -5.36 3.96
N ASP A 104 -5.95 -4.38 3.10
CA ASP A 104 -6.24 -4.51 1.68
C ASP A 104 -5.14 -5.32 0.99
N HIS A 105 -5.50 -6.14 0.02
CA HIS A 105 -4.56 -7.02 -0.64
C HIS A 105 -4.63 -6.89 -2.16
N LEU A 106 -3.52 -6.45 -2.77
CA LEU A 106 -3.31 -6.44 -4.21
C LEU A 106 -2.44 -7.62 -4.60
N GLU A 107 -3.02 -8.55 -5.35
CA GLU A 107 -2.31 -9.72 -5.90
C GLU A 107 -2.03 -9.47 -7.38
N LEU A 108 -0.79 -9.19 -7.75
CA LEU A 108 -0.41 -8.81 -9.12
C LEU A 108 -0.72 -9.89 -10.15
N HIS A 109 -0.66 -11.17 -9.75
CA HIS A 109 -1.00 -12.28 -10.64
C HIS A 109 -2.48 -12.29 -11.05
N LYS A 110 -3.38 -11.72 -10.25
CA LYS A 110 -4.81 -11.58 -10.57
C LYS A 110 -5.09 -10.48 -11.60
N ILE A 111 -4.16 -9.55 -11.77
CA ILE A 111 -4.24 -8.48 -12.78
C ILE A 111 -3.34 -8.77 -14.00
N GLY A 112 -2.96 -10.04 -14.21
CA GLY A 112 -2.22 -10.46 -15.39
C GLY A 112 -0.69 -10.38 -15.30
N ILE A 113 -0.12 -9.95 -14.18
CA ILE A 113 1.32 -9.90 -13.95
C ILE A 113 1.79 -11.22 -13.35
N ARG A 114 2.33 -12.12 -14.18
CA ARG A 114 2.71 -13.49 -13.77
C ARG A 114 4.21 -13.63 -13.59
N LYS A 115 4.63 -14.20 -12.46
CA LYS A 115 6.02 -14.52 -12.15
C LYS A 115 6.68 -15.35 -13.25
N GLY A 116 7.89 -14.94 -13.67
CA GLY A 116 8.67 -15.64 -14.70
C GLY A 116 8.29 -15.27 -16.13
N SER A 117 7.30 -14.39 -16.34
CA SER A 117 6.85 -13.94 -17.67
C SER A 117 6.45 -12.47 -17.69
N CYS A 118 6.90 -11.69 -16.73
CA CYS A 118 6.56 -10.27 -16.63
C CYS A 118 7.82 -9.40 -16.58
N PRO A 119 8.39 -8.99 -17.74
CA PRO A 119 9.47 -8.01 -17.74
C PRO A 119 9.10 -6.78 -16.91
N VAL A 120 10.06 -6.27 -16.16
CA VAL A 120 9.84 -5.11 -15.28
C VAL A 120 9.88 -3.85 -16.14
N THR A 121 8.72 -3.37 -16.55
CA THR A 121 8.55 -2.16 -17.37
C THR A 121 7.75 -1.10 -16.63
N GLU A 122 7.92 0.16 -17.02
CA GLU A 122 7.18 1.28 -16.41
C GLU A 122 5.67 1.18 -16.66
N GLU A 123 5.24 0.63 -17.81
CA GLU A 123 3.82 0.39 -18.09
C GLU A 123 3.21 -0.57 -17.08
N ARG A 124 3.91 -1.66 -16.75
CA ARG A 124 3.43 -2.63 -15.75
C ARG A 124 3.42 -2.06 -14.34
N VAL A 125 4.41 -1.25 -14.00
CA VAL A 125 4.41 -0.51 -12.75
C VAL A 125 3.19 0.42 -12.69
N SER A 126 2.92 1.17 -13.76
CA SER A 126 1.77 2.07 -13.84
C SER A 126 0.44 1.35 -13.67
N VAL A 127 0.25 0.20 -14.36
CA VAL A 127 -0.94 -0.66 -14.19
C VAL A 127 -1.12 -1.09 -12.74
N GLY A 128 -0.05 -1.52 -12.07
CA GLY A 128 -0.10 -1.92 -10.66
C GLY A 128 -0.40 -0.75 -9.72
N VAL A 129 0.15 0.43 -9.99
CA VAL A 129 -0.13 1.66 -9.23
C VAL A 129 -1.60 2.05 -9.35
N GLU A 130 -2.17 2.02 -10.54
CA GLU A 130 -3.59 2.35 -10.74
C GLU A 130 -4.51 1.31 -10.06
N ALA A 131 -4.18 0.02 -10.13
CA ALA A 131 -4.91 -1.02 -9.41
C ALA A 131 -4.87 -0.81 -7.88
N ALA A 132 -3.70 -0.45 -7.34
CA ALA A 132 -3.54 -0.12 -5.92
C ALA A 132 -4.37 1.11 -5.52
N LYS A 133 -4.31 2.19 -6.30
CA LYS A 133 -5.13 3.39 -6.06
C LYS A 133 -6.63 3.08 -6.09
N ALA A 134 -7.09 2.27 -7.04
CA ALA A 134 -8.50 1.85 -7.12
C ALA A 134 -8.95 1.10 -5.85
N ILE A 135 -8.09 0.26 -5.26
CA ILE A 135 -8.37 -0.39 -3.98
C ILE A 135 -8.49 0.66 -2.87
N LEU A 136 -7.56 1.62 -2.81
CA LEU A 136 -7.56 2.66 -1.79
C LEU A 136 -8.79 3.58 -1.88
N MET A 137 -9.27 3.89 -3.08
CA MET A 137 -10.45 4.75 -3.28
C MET A 137 -11.78 4.07 -2.88
N ARG A 138 -11.93 2.75 -3.10
CA ARG A 138 -13.19 2.02 -2.81
C ARG A 138 -13.60 2.02 -1.35
N VAL A 139 -12.66 2.14 -0.43
CA VAL A 139 -12.94 2.11 1.02
C VAL A 139 -13.29 3.49 1.53
N ASP A 140 -12.77 4.55 0.91
CA ASP A 140 -13.15 5.94 1.26
C ASP A 140 -14.65 6.17 1.01
N GLU A 141 -15.23 5.56 -0.04
CA GLU A 141 -16.68 5.58 -0.28
C GLU A 141 -17.50 4.86 0.79
N LYS A 142 -17.06 3.69 1.26
CA LYS A 142 -17.76 2.94 2.32
C LYS A 142 -17.73 3.68 3.66
N SER A 143 -16.61 4.30 4.03
CA SER A 143 -16.51 5.10 5.25
C SER A 143 -17.40 6.35 5.19
N SER A 144 -17.53 6.98 4.04
CA SER A 144 -18.39 8.16 3.86
C SER A 144 -19.90 7.83 3.93
N ILE A 145 -20.28 6.63 3.52
CA ILE A 145 -21.69 6.16 3.60
C ILE A 145 -22.05 5.84 5.05
N ILE A 146 -21.17 5.20 5.80
CA ILE A 146 -21.42 4.86 7.22
C ILE A 146 -21.53 6.12 8.07
N ASN A 147 -20.71 7.15 7.83
CA ASN A 147 -20.79 8.41 8.56
C ASN A 147 -22.07 9.20 8.23
N ARG A 148 -22.61 9.12 7.00
CA ARG A 148 -23.89 9.76 6.65
C ARG A 148 -25.09 9.07 7.29
N THR A 149 -25.07 7.75 7.45
CA THR A 149 -26.15 7.01 8.11
C THR A 149 -26.17 7.25 9.62
N SER A 150 -25.01 7.42 10.27
CA SER A 150 -24.94 7.74 11.71
C SER A 150 -25.41 9.16 12.05
N GLU A 151 -25.27 10.13 11.13
CA GLU A 151 -25.78 11.48 11.32
C GLU A 151 -27.31 11.59 11.15
N ILE A 152 -27.91 10.73 10.33
CA ILE A 152 -29.36 10.72 10.10
C ILE A 152 -30.11 10.14 11.30
N ASP A 153 -29.56 9.13 11.98
CA ASP A 153 -30.23 8.50 13.15
C ASP A 153 -30.18 9.35 14.43
N CYS A 154 -29.25 10.30 14.57
CA CYS A 154 -29.19 11.20 15.72
C CYS A 154 -30.23 12.32 15.67
N HIS A 155 -30.74 12.73 14.50
CA HIS A 155 -31.76 13.79 14.41
C HIS A 155 -33.19 13.27 14.63
N ALA A 156 -33.47 12.02 14.33
CA ALA A 156 -34.82 11.43 14.51
C ALA A 156 -35.19 11.09 15.98
N ALA A 157 -34.18 10.98 16.86
CA ALA A 157 -34.40 10.64 18.26
C ALA A 157 -34.71 11.82 19.18
N VAL A 158 -34.57 13.05 18.72
CA VAL A 158 -34.77 14.26 19.57
C VAL A 158 -36.19 14.83 19.48
N GLU A 159 -36.98 14.50 18.45
CA GLU A 159 -38.33 15.05 18.27
C GLU A 159 -39.45 14.26 19.00
N SER A 160 -39.18 13.11 19.64
CA SER A 160 -40.17 12.29 20.31
C SER A 160 -40.27 12.47 21.84
N ILE A 161 -39.61 13.46 22.44
CA ILE A 161 -39.62 13.70 23.90
C ILE A 161 -40.35 14.99 24.32
N GLN A 162 -41.04 15.67 23.43
CA GLN A 162 -41.79 16.89 23.79
C GLN A 162 -43.30 16.78 23.61
N THR A 163 -43.91 15.67 24.03
CA THR A 163 -45.37 15.63 24.25
C THR A 163 -45.71 14.65 25.37
N PHE A 164 -45.54 15.09 26.60
CA PHE A 164 -46.36 14.73 27.74
C PHE A 164 -46.20 15.76 28.85
#